data_110cb7b0eee162dd855ec870f5eebebd
#
_entry.id   110cb7b0eee162dd855ec870f5eebebd
#
_cell.length_a   1.000
_cell.length_b   1.000
_cell.length_c   1.000
_cell.angle_alpha   90.00
_cell.angle_beta   90.00
_cell.angle_gamma   90.00
#
_symmetry.space_group_name_H-M   'P 1'
#
loop_
_entity.id
_entity.type
_entity.pdbx_description
1 polymer ?
#
loop_
_entity_poly.entity_id
_entity_poly.type
_entity_poly.pdbx_seq_one_letter_code
_entity_poly.pdbx_strand_id
1 'polypeptide(L)'
;MLRMRMKEIAAIRVRYGFERILIMLRREGFKDNHKSVYHVYREEGLNLRSKRPRRSRSSAHRLERVDAPAINWVWSMDFLQDALFNGQRFRILAIVDNYSKKCLSLIVGKSLRGEDVRNTLNHVCMEESCFPERIQCDNGSEFFSKEVDRWAYEKKVTLDFPRPGTPTDNPYVESFNGKFRDECLSMNWFMDLEDAKEKIEEYRIDYKTVRPHSHIFDLPTEKFLYLHHINPKPSI
;
A
#
# COMPACT_ATOMS: atom_id res chain seq x y z
N MET A 1 1.86 0.64 -33.22
CA MET A 1 2.50 1.28 -32.05
C MET A 1 1.69 1.01 -30.75
N LEU A 2 0.43 1.42 -30.65
CA LEU A 2 -0.42 1.20 -29.42
C LEU A 2 -0.45 -0.26 -28.94
N ARG A 3 -0.77 -1.22 -29.83
CA ARG A 3 -0.87 -2.66 -29.52
C ARG A 3 0.43 -3.24 -28.96
N MET A 4 1.54 -2.89 -29.52
CA MET A 4 2.87 -3.34 -29.06
C MET A 4 3.17 -2.76 -27.67
N ARG A 5 2.97 -1.44 -27.49
CA ARG A 5 3.23 -0.80 -26.21
C ARG A 5 2.34 -1.32 -25.09
N MET A 6 1.08 -1.60 -25.39
CA MET A 6 0.15 -2.22 -24.42
C MET A 6 0.65 -3.59 -23.95
N LYS A 7 1.15 -4.44 -24.85
CA LYS A 7 1.74 -5.74 -24.50
C LYS A 7 2.98 -5.60 -23.63
N GLU A 8 3.87 -4.66 -23.96
CA GLU A 8 5.06 -4.38 -23.15
C GLU A 8 4.70 -3.97 -21.71
N ILE A 9 3.74 -3.04 -21.57
CA ILE A 9 3.26 -2.63 -20.23
C ILE A 9 2.67 -3.84 -19.49
N ALA A 10 1.83 -4.65 -20.16
CA ALA A 10 1.21 -5.81 -19.54
C ALA A 10 2.23 -6.90 -19.17
N ALA A 11 3.30 -7.07 -19.93
CA ALA A 11 4.37 -8.01 -19.64
C ALA A 11 5.18 -7.61 -18.39
N ILE A 12 5.47 -6.31 -18.23
CA ILE A 12 6.18 -5.78 -17.06
C ILE A 12 5.25 -5.70 -15.85
N ARG A 13 3.98 -5.32 -16.06
CA ARG A 13 2.97 -5.06 -15.04
C ARG A 13 1.88 -6.13 -15.06
N VAL A 14 2.23 -7.38 -14.82
CA VAL A 14 1.37 -8.56 -14.97
C VAL A 14 0.04 -8.45 -14.20
N ARG A 15 0.02 -7.68 -13.11
CA ARG A 15 -1.16 -7.47 -12.27
C ARG A 15 -1.94 -6.18 -12.56
N TYR A 16 -1.55 -5.45 -13.63
CA TYR A 16 -2.32 -4.27 -14.06
C TYR A 16 -3.49 -4.70 -14.94
N GLY A 17 -4.70 -4.34 -14.52
CA GLY A 17 -5.89 -4.43 -15.36
C GLY A 17 -5.96 -3.30 -16.38
N PHE A 18 -6.99 -3.34 -17.22
CA PHE A 18 -7.20 -2.39 -18.31
C PHE A 18 -7.04 -0.92 -17.90
N GLU A 19 -7.70 -0.49 -16.83
CA GLU A 19 -7.68 0.92 -16.40
C GLU A 19 -6.26 1.42 -16.10
N ARG A 20 -5.45 0.65 -15.42
CA ARG A 20 -4.07 1.05 -15.13
C ARG A 20 -3.19 1.06 -16.36
N ILE A 21 -3.37 0.09 -17.27
CA ILE A 21 -2.66 0.08 -18.57
C ILE A 21 -3.06 1.29 -19.39
N LEU A 22 -4.34 1.65 -19.42
CA LEU A 22 -4.82 2.86 -20.09
C LEU A 22 -4.20 4.13 -19.51
N ILE A 23 -4.11 4.23 -18.19
CA ILE A 23 -3.46 5.37 -17.51
C ILE A 23 -1.99 5.47 -17.91
N MET A 24 -1.26 4.34 -17.94
CA MET A 24 0.13 4.32 -18.37
C MET A 24 0.28 4.79 -19.82
N LEU A 25 -0.55 4.30 -20.74
CA LEU A 25 -0.58 4.75 -22.14
C LEU A 25 -0.89 6.25 -22.25
N ARG A 26 -1.82 6.76 -21.44
CA ARG A 26 -2.13 8.21 -21.39
C ARG A 26 -0.94 9.05 -20.95
N ARG A 27 -0.18 8.59 -19.96
CA ARG A 27 1.06 9.25 -19.51
C ARG A 27 2.13 9.28 -20.58
N GLU A 28 2.16 8.29 -21.48
CA GLU A 28 3.07 8.20 -22.63
C GLU A 28 2.56 8.98 -23.87
N GLY A 29 1.41 9.64 -23.76
CA GLY A 29 0.87 10.50 -24.82
C GLY A 29 -0.07 9.85 -25.83
N PHE A 30 -0.46 8.58 -25.63
CA PHE A 30 -1.47 7.93 -26.47
C PHE A 30 -2.84 8.55 -26.22
N LYS A 31 -3.47 9.08 -27.29
CA LYS A 31 -4.77 9.79 -27.22
C LYS A 31 -5.94 8.98 -27.78
N ASP A 32 -5.72 7.71 -28.08
CA ASP A 32 -6.73 6.83 -28.68
C ASP A 32 -7.99 6.75 -27.83
N ASN A 33 -9.15 6.56 -28.46
CA ASN A 33 -10.42 6.47 -27.75
C ASN A 33 -10.42 5.28 -26.76
N HIS A 34 -10.96 5.48 -25.56
CA HIS A 34 -11.07 4.45 -24.52
C HIS A 34 -11.66 3.13 -25.05
N LYS A 35 -12.75 3.19 -25.85
CA LYS A 35 -13.38 1.99 -26.42
C LYS A 35 -12.46 1.26 -27.38
N SER A 36 -11.71 1.98 -28.22
CA SER A 36 -10.75 1.40 -29.16
C SER A 36 -9.60 0.73 -28.42
N VAL A 37 -9.05 1.37 -27.38
CA VAL A 37 -8.00 0.80 -26.53
C VAL A 37 -8.50 -0.46 -25.82
N TYR A 38 -9.74 -0.44 -25.30
CA TYR A 38 -10.35 -1.60 -24.65
C TYR A 38 -10.56 -2.78 -25.60
N HIS A 39 -10.94 -2.49 -26.85
CA HIS A 39 -11.09 -3.53 -27.89
C HIS A 39 -9.75 -4.22 -28.14
N VAL A 40 -8.68 -3.45 -28.39
CA VAL A 40 -7.33 -3.97 -28.54
C VAL A 40 -6.89 -4.80 -27.33
N TYR A 41 -7.14 -4.30 -26.11
CA TYR A 41 -6.82 -5.00 -24.86
C TYR A 41 -7.48 -6.39 -24.79
N ARG A 42 -8.74 -6.49 -25.21
CA ARG A 42 -9.47 -7.76 -25.25
C ARG A 42 -8.99 -8.71 -26.35
N GLU A 43 -8.71 -8.17 -27.56
CA GLU A 43 -8.17 -8.95 -28.68
C GLU A 43 -6.83 -9.60 -28.33
N GLU A 44 -5.99 -8.89 -27.58
CA GLU A 44 -4.69 -9.38 -27.14
C GLU A 44 -4.77 -10.34 -25.93
N GLY A 45 -5.97 -10.64 -25.44
CA GLY A 45 -6.17 -11.58 -24.34
C GLY A 45 -5.59 -11.14 -22.99
N LEU A 46 -5.36 -9.82 -22.79
CA LEU A 46 -4.72 -9.27 -21.60
C LEU A 46 -5.62 -9.21 -20.37
N ASN A 47 -6.85 -9.76 -20.48
CA ASN A 47 -7.80 -9.76 -19.38
C ASN A 47 -7.28 -10.53 -18.17
N LEU A 48 -7.18 -9.86 -17.02
CA LEU A 48 -6.89 -10.54 -15.76
C LEU A 48 -8.05 -11.47 -15.39
N ARG A 49 -7.74 -12.71 -15.05
CA ARG A 49 -8.72 -13.63 -14.46
C ARG A 49 -9.04 -13.15 -13.05
N SER A 50 -10.15 -12.44 -12.87
CA SER A 50 -10.63 -12.10 -11.55
C SER A 50 -11.66 -13.15 -11.09
N LYS A 51 -11.42 -13.77 -9.94
CA LYS A 51 -12.51 -14.46 -9.23
C LYS A 51 -13.49 -13.37 -8.78
N ARG A 52 -14.76 -13.43 -9.25
CA ARG A 52 -15.78 -12.53 -8.72
C ARG A 52 -15.83 -12.71 -7.21
N PRO A 53 -15.63 -11.65 -6.41
CA PRO A 53 -15.78 -11.78 -4.97
C PRO A 53 -17.20 -12.25 -4.68
N ARG A 54 -17.37 -13.25 -3.82
CA ARG A 54 -18.68 -13.57 -3.28
C ARG A 54 -19.21 -12.29 -2.64
N ARG A 55 -20.43 -11.88 -3.00
CA ARG A 55 -21.08 -10.73 -2.35
C ARG A 55 -21.06 -10.97 -0.85
N SER A 56 -20.18 -10.31 -0.13
CA SER A 56 -20.24 -10.21 1.32
C SER A 56 -21.50 -9.41 1.64
N ARG A 57 -22.41 -9.96 2.43
CA ARG A 57 -23.51 -9.19 2.99
C ARG A 57 -22.85 -8.11 3.85
N SER A 58 -23.02 -6.84 3.47
CA SER A 58 -22.56 -5.74 4.29
C SER A 58 -23.27 -5.86 5.64
N SER A 59 -22.50 -5.99 6.73
CA SER A 59 -23.07 -5.89 8.06
C SER A 59 -23.58 -4.45 8.25
N ALA A 60 -24.83 -4.32 8.71
CA ALA A 60 -25.47 -3.02 8.94
C ALA A 60 -24.82 -2.17 10.05
N HIS A 61 -23.77 -2.69 10.69
CA HIS A 61 -23.09 -2.09 11.84
C HIS A 61 -21.63 -1.73 11.52
N ARG A 62 -21.38 -1.09 10.37
CA ARG A 62 -20.09 -0.42 10.18
C ARG A 62 -20.10 0.86 10.99
N LEU A 63 -19.35 0.87 12.08
CA LEU A 63 -19.06 2.08 12.81
C LEU A 63 -18.43 3.12 11.86
N GLU A 64 -18.72 4.39 12.10
CA GLU A 64 -18.10 5.48 11.34
C GLU A 64 -16.58 5.30 11.36
N ARG A 65 -16.02 5.16 10.17
CA ARG A 65 -14.57 5.14 10.01
C ARG A 65 -14.05 6.53 10.31
N VAL A 66 -13.00 6.62 11.11
CA VAL A 66 -12.26 7.87 11.24
C VAL A 66 -11.51 8.07 9.92
N ASP A 67 -12.12 8.80 9.00
CA ASP A 67 -11.43 9.20 7.79
C ASP A 67 -10.27 10.12 8.16
N ALA A 68 -9.10 9.89 7.59
CA ALA A 68 -7.95 10.75 7.80
C ALA A 68 -8.24 12.12 7.17
N PRO A 69 -8.31 13.23 7.95
CA PRO A 69 -8.66 14.53 7.41
C PRO A 69 -7.53 15.17 6.59
N ALA A 70 -6.29 14.73 6.81
CA ALA A 70 -5.11 15.29 6.19
C ALA A 70 -3.99 14.26 6.01
N ILE A 71 -2.99 14.61 5.22
CA ILE A 71 -1.75 13.86 5.03
C ILE A 71 -1.04 13.72 6.38
N ASN A 72 -0.52 12.53 6.66
CA ASN A 72 0.19 12.20 7.90
C ASN A 72 -0.62 12.38 9.20
N TRP A 73 -1.95 12.50 9.10
CA TRP A 73 -2.81 12.56 10.29
C TRP A 73 -3.04 11.18 10.92
N VAL A 74 -3.39 10.19 10.09
CA VAL A 74 -3.61 8.81 10.53
C VAL A 74 -2.71 7.90 9.71
N TRP A 75 -1.85 7.15 10.39
CA TRP A 75 -1.13 6.04 9.78
C TRP A 75 -1.80 4.72 10.14
N SER A 76 -1.63 3.73 9.28
CA SER A 76 -2.00 2.34 9.56
C SER A 76 -0.77 1.46 9.47
N MET A 77 -0.62 0.53 10.40
CA MET A 77 0.46 -0.45 10.36
C MET A 77 -0.05 -1.87 10.56
N ASP A 78 0.63 -2.81 9.94
CA ASP A 78 0.30 -4.23 10.01
C ASP A 78 1.52 -5.10 9.69
N PHE A 79 1.49 -6.35 10.13
CA PHE A 79 2.49 -7.34 9.81
C PHE A 79 2.03 -8.31 8.73
N LEU A 80 2.91 -8.52 7.75
CA LEU A 80 2.77 -9.61 6.80
C LEU A 80 3.85 -10.67 7.06
N GLN A 81 3.62 -11.86 6.53
CA GLN A 81 4.58 -12.95 6.52
C GLN A 81 4.71 -13.52 5.11
N ASP A 82 5.92 -13.93 4.78
CA ASP A 82 6.22 -14.68 3.58
C ASP A 82 7.40 -15.64 3.86
N ALA A 83 7.85 -16.41 2.86
CA ALA A 83 8.92 -17.37 2.98
C ALA A 83 9.99 -17.18 1.91
N LEU A 84 11.24 -17.40 2.29
CA LEU A 84 12.37 -17.52 1.39
C LEU A 84 12.29 -18.85 0.60
N PHE A 85 13.05 -18.94 -0.48
CA PHE A 85 13.10 -20.14 -1.33
C PHE A 85 13.45 -21.43 -0.55
N ASN A 86 14.26 -21.31 0.50
CA ASN A 86 14.62 -22.41 1.40
C ASN A 86 13.53 -22.76 2.43
N GLY A 87 12.36 -22.11 2.40
CA GLY A 87 11.24 -22.31 3.33
C GLY A 87 11.35 -21.52 4.64
N GLN A 88 12.43 -20.79 4.88
CA GLN A 88 12.56 -19.95 6.08
C GLN A 88 11.59 -18.78 6.01
N ARG A 89 10.75 -18.62 7.04
CA ARG A 89 9.79 -17.52 7.12
C ARG A 89 10.47 -16.20 7.47
N PHE A 90 9.94 -15.12 6.93
CA PHE A 90 10.29 -13.75 7.31
C PHE A 90 9.04 -12.91 7.49
N ARG A 91 9.19 -11.80 8.18
CA ARG A 91 8.10 -10.85 8.46
C ARG A 91 8.37 -9.51 7.79
N ILE A 92 7.30 -8.80 7.51
CA ILE A 92 7.33 -7.48 6.91
C ILE A 92 6.43 -6.59 7.74
N LEU A 93 6.96 -5.47 8.23
CA LEU A 93 6.17 -4.40 8.84
C LEU A 93 5.83 -3.38 7.77
N ALA A 94 4.54 -3.21 7.49
CA ALA A 94 4.02 -2.21 6.57
C ALA A 94 3.45 -1.01 7.34
N ILE A 95 3.83 0.21 6.94
CA ILE A 95 3.28 1.47 7.46
C ILE A 95 2.78 2.30 6.28
N VAL A 96 1.53 2.76 6.34
CA VAL A 96 0.85 3.47 5.25
C VAL A 96 0.15 4.70 5.79
N ASP A 97 0.26 5.82 5.09
CA ASP A 97 -0.58 7.00 5.36
C ASP A 97 -2.00 6.80 4.82
N ASN A 98 -2.99 6.97 5.68
CA ASN A 98 -4.39 6.70 5.33
C ASN A 98 -4.99 7.72 4.37
N TYR A 99 -4.47 8.94 4.32
CA TYR A 99 -4.95 9.98 3.42
C TYR A 99 -4.37 9.82 2.02
N SER A 100 -3.07 9.93 1.87
CA SER A 100 -2.38 9.90 0.57
C SER A 100 -2.23 8.49 -0.01
N LYS A 101 -2.45 7.44 0.80
CA LYS A 101 -2.14 6.04 0.47
C LYS A 101 -0.65 5.78 0.23
N LYS A 102 0.23 6.70 0.65
CA LYS A 102 1.67 6.54 0.56
C LYS A 102 2.12 5.36 1.44
N CYS A 103 2.91 4.47 0.88
CA CYS A 103 3.63 3.48 1.64
C CYS A 103 4.85 4.15 2.29
N LEU A 104 4.76 4.38 3.59
CA LEU A 104 5.79 5.06 4.37
C LEU A 104 6.98 4.14 4.63
N SER A 105 6.71 2.88 4.95
CA SER A 105 7.77 1.91 5.24
C SER A 105 7.34 0.48 4.92
N LEU A 106 8.31 -0.34 4.50
CA LEU A 106 8.24 -1.80 4.38
C LEU A 106 9.54 -2.38 4.96
N ILE A 107 9.54 -2.75 6.23
CA ILE A 107 10.72 -3.31 6.89
C ILE A 107 10.65 -4.82 6.90
N VAL A 108 11.71 -5.45 6.41
CA VAL A 108 11.84 -6.92 6.30
C VAL A 108 12.79 -7.44 7.36
N GLY A 109 12.38 -8.47 8.08
CA GLY A 109 13.21 -9.12 9.11
C GLY A 109 12.80 -10.56 9.37
N LYS A 110 13.74 -11.37 9.87
CA LYS A 110 13.43 -12.74 10.34
C LYS A 110 12.47 -12.71 11.53
N SER A 111 12.68 -11.74 12.40
CA SER A 111 11.87 -11.47 13.59
C SER A 111 11.81 -9.95 13.76
N LEU A 112 10.63 -9.42 13.88
CA LEU A 112 10.41 -7.99 14.12
C LEU A 112 9.71 -7.87 15.47
N ARG A 113 10.36 -7.21 16.44
CA ARG A 113 9.89 -7.03 17.81
C ARG A 113 9.43 -5.58 18.01
N GLY A 114 8.88 -5.28 19.19
CA GLY A 114 8.46 -3.92 19.53
C GLY A 114 9.55 -2.86 19.40
N GLU A 115 10.81 -3.22 19.65
CA GLU A 115 11.95 -2.32 19.44
C GLU A 115 12.15 -1.99 17.95
N ASP A 116 12.01 -2.96 17.07
CA ASP A 116 12.11 -2.75 15.62
C ASP A 116 10.97 -1.86 15.12
N VAL A 117 9.74 -2.05 15.65
CA VAL A 117 8.58 -1.18 15.36
C VAL A 117 8.88 0.25 15.80
N ARG A 118 9.34 0.46 17.05
CA ARG A 118 9.71 1.78 17.56
C ARG A 118 10.78 2.46 16.70
N ASN A 119 11.83 1.73 16.33
CA ASN A 119 12.92 2.25 15.50
C ASN A 119 12.41 2.63 14.10
N THR A 120 11.53 1.81 13.52
CA THR A 120 10.88 2.10 12.24
C THR A 120 10.03 3.36 12.33
N LEU A 121 9.20 3.49 13.37
CA LEU A 121 8.37 4.68 13.58
C LEU A 121 9.22 5.95 13.72
N ASN A 122 10.32 5.90 14.47
CA ASN A 122 11.25 7.03 14.57
C ASN A 122 11.82 7.40 13.20
N HIS A 123 12.25 6.42 12.42
CA HIS A 123 12.80 6.65 11.09
C HIS A 123 11.76 7.30 10.15
N VAL A 124 10.56 6.77 10.11
CA VAL A 124 9.45 7.32 9.32
C VAL A 124 9.12 8.76 9.75
N CYS A 125 9.06 9.03 11.06
CA CYS A 125 8.82 10.39 11.57
C CYS A 125 9.93 11.37 11.17
N MET A 126 11.19 10.91 11.10
CA MET A 126 12.31 11.73 10.62
C MET A 126 12.19 12.01 9.12
N GLU A 127 11.89 10.99 8.30
CA GLU A 127 11.70 11.16 6.85
C GLU A 127 10.53 12.09 6.51
N GLU A 128 9.40 11.92 7.18
CA GLU A 128 8.18 12.73 6.96
C GLU A 128 8.24 14.09 7.69
N SER A 129 9.22 14.31 8.57
CA SER A 129 9.37 15.50 9.40
C SER A 129 8.14 15.83 10.25
N CYS A 130 7.37 14.82 10.64
CA CYS A 130 6.15 14.95 11.45
C CYS A 130 5.86 13.70 12.28
N PHE A 131 4.94 13.84 13.22
CA PHE A 131 4.33 12.75 13.95
C PHE A 131 2.85 12.65 13.57
N PRO A 132 2.29 11.44 13.40
CA PRO A 132 0.86 11.31 13.18
C PRO A 132 0.08 11.60 14.47
N GLU A 133 -1.15 12.02 14.36
CA GLU A 133 -2.05 12.13 15.52
C GLU A 133 -2.44 10.75 16.03
N ARG A 134 -2.59 9.79 15.11
CA ARG A 134 -3.07 8.45 15.40
C ARG A 134 -2.40 7.40 14.54
N ILE A 135 -2.17 6.22 15.12
CA ILE A 135 -1.73 5.04 14.39
C ILE A 135 -2.74 3.91 14.62
N GLN A 136 -3.34 3.42 13.54
CA GLN A 136 -4.19 2.24 13.55
C GLN A 136 -3.32 1.00 13.39
N CYS A 137 -3.44 0.05 14.30
CA CYS A 137 -2.70 -1.22 14.27
C CYS A 137 -3.63 -2.37 14.66
N ASP A 138 -3.25 -3.59 14.31
CA ASP A 138 -3.96 -4.77 14.77
C ASP A 138 -3.64 -5.13 16.23
N ASN A 139 -4.23 -6.21 16.73
CA ASN A 139 -3.99 -6.70 18.08
C ASN A 139 -2.71 -7.58 18.18
N GLY A 140 -1.70 -7.33 17.36
CA GLY A 140 -0.42 -8.03 17.42
C GLY A 140 0.36 -7.71 18.70
N SER A 141 0.96 -8.72 19.34
CA SER A 141 1.72 -8.57 20.58
C SER A 141 2.85 -7.54 20.50
N GLU A 142 3.42 -7.37 19.32
CA GLU A 142 4.51 -6.44 19.05
C GLU A 142 4.06 -4.98 19.14
N PHE A 143 2.80 -4.71 18.80
CA PHE A 143 2.20 -3.37 18.89
C PHE A 143 1.80 -3.01 20.34
N PHE A 144 1.52 -4.03 21.17
CA PHE A 144 1.28 -3.86 22.62
C PHE A 144 2.57 -3.88 23.45
N SER A 145 3.74 -3.78 22.80
CA SER A 145 5.01 -3.78 23.52
C SER A 145 5.21 -2.50 24.33
N LYS A 146 5.92 -2.61 25.46
CA LYS A 146 6.26 -1.46 26.30
C LYS A 146 7.05 -0.38 25.54
N GLU A 147 7.86 -0.78 24.56
CA GLU A 147 8.66 0.11 23.73
C GLU A 147 7.79 1.00 22.83
N VAL A 148 6.79 0.41 22.18
CA VAL A 148 5.85 1.13 21.30
C VAL A 148 4.91 2.01 22.12
N ASP A 149 4.38 1.49 23.24
CA ASP A 149 3.50 2.24 24.14
C ASP A 149 4.20 3.46 24.74
N ARG A 150 5.44 3.29 25.22
CA ARG A 150 6.26 4.41 25.71
C ARG A 150 6.52 5.45 24.62
N TRP A 151 6.89 5.00 23.41
CA TRP A 151 7.11 5.87 22.27
C TRP A 151 5.87 6.70 21.95
N ALA A 152 4.72 6.07 21.88
CA ALA A 152 3.45 6.73 21.60
C ALA A 152 3.12 7.78 22.67
N TYR A 153 3.30 7.45 23.95
CA TYR A 153 3.12 8.38 25.05
C TYR A 153 4.05 9.60 24.96
N GLU A 154 5.36 9.38 24.75
CA GLU A 154 6.37 10.44 24.64
C GLU A 154 6.12 11.37 23.44
N LYS A 155 5.63 10.82 22.32
CA LYS A 155 5.34 11.56 21.09
C LYS A 155 3.91 12.08 21.00
N LYS A 156 3.08 11.79 21.99
CA LYS A 156 1.64 12.16 22.04
C LYS A 156 0.84 11.60 20.86
N VAL A 157 1.20 10.41 20.41
CA VAL A 157 0.53 9.69 19.32
C VAL A 157 -0.48 8.72 19.93
N THR A 158 -1.71 8.71 19.44
CA THR A 158 -2.74 7.76 19.87
C THR A 158 -2.58 6.43 19.12
N LEU A 159 -2.40 5.33 19.85
CA LEU A 159 -2.49 3.98 19.28
C LEU A 159 -3.96 3.54 19.29
N ASP A 160 -4.47 3.20 18.11
CA ASP A 160 -5.86 2.81 17.88
C ASP A 160 -5.93 1.32 17.53
N PHE A 161 -6.39 0.53 18.49
CA PHE A 161 -6.53 -0.91 18.34
C PHE A 161 -7.97 -1.30 18.02
N PRO A 162 -8.20 -2.28 17.11
CA PRO A 162 -9.53 -2.74 16.80
C PRO A 162 -10.17 -3.39 18.01
N ARG A 163 -11.48 -3.25 18.13
CA ARG A 163 -12.24 -3.90 19.20
C ARG A 163 -12.18 -5.42 19.05
N PRO A 164 -12.18 -6.17 20.15
CA PRO A 164 -12.23 -7.63 20.08
C PRO A 164 -13.42 -8.10 19.23
N GLY A 165 -13.16 -8.94 18.23
CA GLY A 165 -14.19 -9.50 17.35
C GLY A 165 -14.57 -8.66 16.12
N THR A 166 -13.92 -7.52 15.87
CA THR A 166 -14.13 -6.68 14.67
C THR A 166 -12.87 -6.59 13.83
N PRO A 167 -12.52 -7.62 13.03
CA PRO A 167 -11.29 -7.64 12.24
C PRO A 167 -11.23 -6.60 11.11
N THR A 168 -12.30 -5.84 10.86
CA THR A 168 -12.42 -4.92 9.73
C THR A 168 -12.01 -3.48 10.04
N ASP A 169 -11.39 -3.22 11.19
CA ASP A 169 -11.16 -1.85 11.65
C ASP A 169 -9.91 -1.18 11.02
N ASN A 170 -9.07 -1.94 10.29
CA ASN A 170 -7.89 -1.40 9.61
C ASN A 170 -7.90 -1.61 8.06
N PRO A 171 -8.92 -1.11 7.35
CA PRO A 171 -9.12 -1.44 5.93
C PRO A 171 -8.08 -0.83 4.99
N TYR A 172 -7.37 0.21 5.43
CA TYR A 172 -6.39 0.91 4.59
C TYR A 172 -5.14 0.05 4.40
N VAL A 173 -4.54 -0.43 5.48
CA VAL A 173 -3.38 -1.32 5.40
C VAL A 173 -3.76 -2.68 4.84
N GLU A 174 -4.96 -3.21 5.14
CA GLU A 174 -5.45 -4.46 4.53
C GLU A 174 -5.55 -4.34 3.01
N SER A 175 -6.10 -3.23 2.51
CA SER A 175 -6.17 -2.96 1.07
C SER A 175 -4.78 -2.80 0.44
N PHE A 176 -3.83 -2.17 1.15
CA PHE A 176 -2.44 -2.10 0.73
C PHE A 176 -1.81 -3.49 0.70
N ASN A 177 -1.94 -4.26 1.78
CA ASN A 177 -1.38 -5.60 1.93
C ASN A 177 -1.88 -6.56 0.84
N GLY A 178 -3.17 -6.48 0.46
CA GLY A 178 -3.72 -7.24 -0.67
C GLY A 178 -3.00 -6.93 -1.98
N LYS A 179 -2.77 -5.65 -2.28
CA LYS A 179 -2.04 -5.22 -3.48
C LYS A 179 -0.57 -5.62 -3.43
N PHE A 180 0.08 -5.45 -2.28
CA PHE A 180 1.46 -5.83 -2.06
C PHE A 180 1.67 -7.34 -2.24
N ARG A 181 0.77 -8.17 -1.70
CA ARG A 181 0.78 -9.62 -1.96
C ARG A 181 0.66 -9.94 -3.44
N ASP A 182 -0.30 -9.34 -4.12
CA ASP A 182 -0.58 -9.62 -5.53
C ASP A 182 0.53 -9.11 -6.47
N GLU A 183 1.04 -7.91 -6.21
CA GLU A 183 1.92 -7.20 -7.15
C GLU A 183 3.43 -7.40 -6.84
N CYS A 184 3.79 -7.86 -5.63
CA CYS A 184 5.16 -8.10 -5.22
C CYS A 184 5.38 -9.53 -4.70
N LEU A 185 4.77 -9.91 -3.56
CA LEU A 185 5.09 -11.16 -2.89
C LEU A 185 4.77 -12.38 -3.75
N SER A 186 3.60 -12.42 -4.41
CA SER A 186 3.20 -13.53 -5.29
C SER A 186 3.90 -13.54 -6.65
N MET A 187 4.66 -12.51 -6.98
CA MET A 187 5.36 -12.38 -8.26
C MET A 187 6.84 -12.68 -8.17
N ASN A 188 7.40 -12.74 -6.96
CA ASN A 188 8.83 -12.92 -6.73
C ASN A 188 9.11 -14.19 -5.94
N TRP A 189 10.25 -14.80 -6.23
CA TRP A 189 10.94 -15.74 -5.36
C TRP A 189 12.02 -14.98 -4.60
N PHE A 190 12.13 -15.23 -3.30
CA PHE A 190 13.13 -14.60 -2.43
C PHE A 190 14.19 -15.61 -2.08
N MET A 191 15.40 -15.42 -2.59
CA MET A 191 16.49 -16.37 -2.40
C MET A 191 17.02 -16.35 -0.97
N ASP A 192 17.21 -15.14 -0.45
CA ASP A 192 17.61 -14.88 0.94
C ASP A 192 16.96 -13.58 1.45
N LEU A 193 17.32 -13.18 2.67
CA LEU A 193 16.71 -12.03 3.32
C LEU A 193 17.11 -10.69 2.67
N GLU A 194 18.33 -10.61 2.13
CA GLU A 194 18.79 -9.38 1.46
C GLU A 194 18.11 -9.22 0.10
N ASP A 195 17.97 -10.30 -0.68
CA ASP A 195 17.17 -10.30 -1.91
C ASP A 195 15.70 -9.92 -1.64
N ALA A 196 15.13 -10.38 -0.51
CA ALA A 196 13.79 -10.00 -0.12
C ALA A 196 13.69 -8.49 0.21
N LYS A 197 14.68 -7.93 0.93
CA LYS A 197 14.73 -6.50 1.23
C LYS A 197 14.83 -5.66 -0.03
N GLU A 198 15.72 -6.03 -0.95
CA GLU A 198 15.93 -5.31 -2.21
C GLU A 198 14.66 -5.29 -3.06
N LYS A 199 14.05 -6.44 -3.36
CA LYS A 199 12.83 -6.53 -4.18
C LYS A 199 11.63 -5.83 -3.54
N ILE A 200 11.50 -5.90 -2.22
CA ILE A 200 10.41 -5.24 -1.50
C ILE A 200 10.61 -3.71 -1.50
N GLU A 201 11.85 -3.24 -1.39
CA GLU A 201 12.16 -1.81 -1.48
C GLU A 201 11.95 -1.28 -2.91
N GLU A 202 12.33 -2.03 -3.94
CA GLU A 202 12.02 -1.71 -5.34
C GLU A 202 10.50 -1.56 -5.55
N TYR A 203 9.72 -2.49 -5.01
CA TYR A 203 8.26 -2.38 -5.04
C TYR A 203 7.76 -1.14 -4.32
N ARG A 204 8.30 -0.80 -3.14
CA ARG A 204 7.92 0.39 -2.38
C ARG A 204 8.17 1.67 -3.17
N ILE A 205 9.32 1.75 -3.83
CA ILE A 205 9.68 2.87 -4.70
C ILE A 205 8.70 2.96 -5.88
N ASP A 206 8.47 1.85 -6.59
CA ASP A 206 7.53 1.80 -7.70
C ASP A 206 6.11 2.17 -7.29
N TYR A 207 5.65 1.67 -6.13
CA TYR A 207 4.33 1.94 -5.59
C TYR A 207 4.09 3.44 -5.38
N LYS A 208 5.11 4.18 -4.92
CA LYS A 208 4.99 5.61 -4.63
C LYS A 208 5.29 6.52 -5.83
N THR A 209 6.15 6.09 -6.77
CA THR A 209 6.63 6.95 -7.88
C THR A 209 5.94 6.70 -9.21
N VAL A 210 5.50 5.47 -9.49
CA VAL A 210 5.00 5.07 -10.81
C VAL A 210 3.54 4.62 -10.77
N ARG A 211 3.18 3.80 -9.77
CA ARG A 211 1.88 3.14 -9.70
C ARG A 211 0.72 4.13 -9.69
N PRO A 212 -0.31 3.95 -10.57
CA PRO A 212 -1.53 4.76 -10.51
C PRO A 212 -2.42 4.38 -9.33
N HIS A 213 -3.00 5.36 -8.65
CA HIS A 213 -3.90 5.18 -7.53
C HIS A 213 -5.23 5.89 -7.79
N SER A 214 -6.30 5.11 -8.03
CA SER A 214 -7.63 5.65 -8.38
C SER A 214 -8.21 6.60 -7.32
N HIS A 215 -7.85 6.42 -6.05
CA HIS A 215 -8.31 7.26 -4.95
C HIS A 215 -7.71 8.67 -4.98
N ILE A 216 -6.57 8.86 -5.62
CA ILE A 216 -5.87 10.15 -5.74
C ILE A 216 -5.69 10.54 -7.22
N PHE A 217 -6.78 10.49 -7.97
CA PHE A 217 -6.86 10.91 -9.38
C PHE A 217 -5.91 10.18 -10.33
N ASP A 218 -5.67 8.88 -10.07
CA ASP A 218 -4.76 8.04 -10.85
C ASP A 218 -3.31 8.54 -10.87
N LEU A 219 -2.94 9.36 -9.90
CA LEU A 219 -1.57 9.82 -9.72
C LEU A 219 -0.74 8.81 -8.89
N PRO A 220 0.60 8.79 -9.05
CA PRO A 220 1.49 8.24 -8.05
C PRO A 220 1.41 9.06 -6.76
N THR A 221 1.64 8.42 -5.61
CA THR A 221 1.49 9.11 -4.32
C THR A 221 2.46 10.28 -4.15
N GLU A 222 3.70 10.17 -4.62
CA GLU A 222 4.66 11.29 -4.57
C GLU A 222 4.21 12.48 -5.42
N LYS A 223 3.69 12.23 -6.63
CA LYS A 223 3.19 13.30 -7.48
C LYS A 223 1.95 13.96 -6.89
N PHE A 224 1.07 13.18 -6.26
CA PHE A 224 -0.09 13.71 -5.54
C PHE A 224 0.36 14.62 -4.39
N LEU A 225 1.31 14.19 -3.56
CA LEU A 225 1.85 14.97 -2.45
C LEU A 225 2.49 16.27 -2.93
N TYR A 226 3.31 16.21 -3.98
CA TYR A 226 3.92 17.39 -4.57
C TYR A 226 2.87 18.42 -5.00
N LEU A 227 1.82 17.98 -5.71
CA LEU A 227 0.74 18.88 -6.15
C LEU A 227 -0.08 19.41 -4.98
N HIS A 228 -0.27 18.63 -3.93
CA HIS A 228 -0.99 19.04 -2.74
C HIS A 228 -0.22 20.09 -1.93
N HIS A 229 1.10 20.01 -1.88
CA HIS A 229 1.94 21.05 -1.25
C HIS A 229 1.94 22.37 -2.00
N ILE A 230 1.89 22.34 -3.35
CA ILE A 230 1.85 23.55 -4.19
C ILE A 230 0.47 24.20 -4.16
N ASN A 231 -0.62 23.41 -4.10
CA ASN A 231 -2.00 23.87 -4.09
C ASN A 231 -2.80 23.11 -3.03
N PRO A 232 -2.68 23.45 -1.75
CA PRO A 232 -3.49 22.83 -0.72
C PRO A 232 -4.94 23.22 -0.95
N LYS A 233 -5.73 22.31 -1.60
CA LYS A 233 -7.20 22.49 -1.63
C LYS A 233 -7.70 22.38 -0.21
N PRO A 234 -8.61 23.28 0.23
CA PRO A 234 -9.28 23.10 1.49
C PRO A 234 -9.98 21.73 1.49
N SER A 235 -9.93 21.06 2.61
CA SER A 235 -10.62 19.79 2.87
C SER A 235 -12.08 19.92 2.49
N ILE A 236 -12.58 19.07 1.61
CA ILE A 236 -14.00 18.95 1.28
C ILE A 236 -14.67 18.15 2.38
#